data_6eaf8c3c57fbc114cc80bdf9b57ca942
#
_entry.id   6eaf8c3c57fbc114cc80bdf9b57ca942
#
_cell.length_a   1.000
_cell.length_b   1.000
_cell.length_c   1.000
_cell.angle_alpha   90.00
_cell.angle_beta   90.00
_cell.angle_gamma   90.00
#
_symmetry.space_group_name_H-M   'P 1'
#
loop_
_entity.id
_entity.type
_entity.pdbx_description
1 polymer ?
#
loop_
_entity_poly.entity_id
_entity_poly.type
_entity_poly.pdbx_seq_one_letter_code
_entity_poly.pdbx_strand_id
1 'polypeptide(L)'
;MTQLTPTANLTTLENTFTQYSTSLDSFAPRLLDWFAENGRHDLPWQQHQTDAPNPYIVWLSEVMLQQTQVTTVLPYFARFMASFPTVQDLAAAEWDTVAEHWAGLGYYARARNLHKGAKQLVEVIDETGDFPQTLAGWEAISGVGPSTAGAIMAMGLHRYGVICDGNVKRVLTRWAAIDGDITKSATTKKLWALAERLTPVDDSGLFAQAMMDMGATLCTRSKPACLLCPLQEDCLAHEQGRETDYPVKAKKQPKPSKFSNALLIEDIDGKILWLQRPDNGIWGGLWSLPLQFVEKTAGKVNTKTASEKTTEIDDTLLKVTSNEKVYEAEFTTAEQIINEWLDKHKLTAKAVSKTLLDDAPIKHSLTHFHWYLTPQSLILNTEQIAEITEALEAAQININWLNAVDAQATLGLPRAMVKILE
;
A
#
# COMPACT_ATOMS: atom_id res chain seq x y z
N MET A 1 -28.84 18.74 -16.80
CA MET A 1 -28.24 18.44 -18.10
C MET A 1 -27.21 19.52 -18.40
N THR A 2 -25.95 19.29 -18.07
CA THR A 2 -24.86 20.16 -18.49
C THR A 2 -23.84 19.24 -19.13
N GLN A 3 -23.81 19.20 -20.44
CA GLN A 3 -22.85 18.48 -21.25
C GLN A 3 -21.46 19.07 -20.98
N LEU A 4 -20.53 18.26 -20.49
CA LEU A 4 -19.13 18.58 -20.51
C LEU A 4 -18.65 18.55 -21.95
N THR A 5 -18.36 19.70 -22.49
CA THR A 5 -17.76 19.89 -23.83
C THR A 5 -16.33 19.29 -23.80
N PRO A 6 -15.96 18.45 -24.76
CA PRO A 6 -14.59 17.95 -24.91
C PRO A 6 -13.67 19.12 -25.28
N THR A 7 -12.67 19.38 -24.45
CA THR A 7 -11.68 20.42 -24.68
C THR A 7 -10.66 19.99 -25.76
N ALA A 8 -10.15 20.96 -26.48
CA ALA A 8 -9.31 20.92 -27.69
C ALA A 8 -8.03 20.05 -27.70
N ASN A 9 -7.80 19.23 -26.67
CA ASN A 9 -6.68 18.28 -26.57
C ASN A 9 -7.01 16.86 -27.08
N LEU A 10 -8.27 16.52 -27.30
CA LEU A 10 -8.69 15.21 -27.82
C LEU A 10 -8.29 15.03 -29.28
N THR A 11 -8.42 16.07 -30.09
CA THR A 11 -8.13 16.02 -31.54
C THR A 11 -6.65 15.67 -31.85
N THR A 12 -5.72 16.09 -31.00
CA THR A 12 -4.29 15.76 -31.18
C THR A 12 -3.98 14.31 -30.74
N LEU A 13 -4.73 13.77 -29.79
CA LEU A 13 -4.61 12.37 -29.35
C LEU A 13 -5.35 11.44 -30.31
N GLU A 14 -6.49 11.83 -30.86
CA GLU A 14 -7.22 11.11 -31.92
C GLU A 14 -6.33 10.90 -33.14
N ASN A 15 -5.58 11.90 -33.58
CA ASN A 15 -4.62 11.77 -34.67
C ASN A 15 -3.47 10.81 -34.37
N THR A 16 -3.10 10.61 -33.09
CA THR A 16 -2.07 9.65 -32.69
C THR A 16 -2.57 8.20 -32.76
N PHE A 17 -3.87 7.99 -32.61
CA PHE A 17 -4.48 6.65 -32.62
C PHE A 17 -5.23 6.32 -33.93
N THR A 18 -5.32 7.23 -34.88
CA THR A 18 -6.06 7.08 -36.17
C THR A 18 -5.51 5.90 -37.00
N GLN A 19 -4.21 5.58 -36.89
CA GLN A 19 -3.60 4.42 -37.55
C GLN A 19 -4.09 3.07 -36.97
N TYR A 20 -4.80 3.06 -35.82
CA TYR A 20 -5.31 1.87 -35.12
C TYR A 20 -6.85 1.80 -35.12
N SER A 21 -7.55 2.55 -35.98
CA SER A 21 -9.01 2.71 -35.90
C SER A 21 -9.78 1.39 -35.86
N THR A 22 -9.44 0.43 -36.73
CA THR A 22 -10.06 -0.92 -36.76
C THR A 22 -9.75 -1.75 -35.51
N SER A 23 -8.53 -1.70 -35.01
CA SER A 23 -8.11 -2.41 -33.80
C SER A 23 -8.70 -1.83 -32.53
N LEU A 24 -8.97 -0.51 -32.48
CA LEU A 24 -9.66 0.14 -31.36
C LEU A 24 -11.09 -0.39 -31.18
N ASP A 25 -11.81 -0.56 -32.28
CA ASP A 25 -13.21 -1.01 -32.22
C ASP A 25 -13.35 -2.51 -31.90
N SER A 26 -12.34 -3.32 -32.27
CA SER A 26 -12.31 -4.76 -31.95
C SER A 26 -11.75 -5.10 -30.57
N PHE A 27 -11.09 -4.16 -29.90
CA PHE A 27 -10.42 -4.40 -28.62
C PHE A 27 -11.38 -4.88 -27.52
N ALA A 28 -12.43 -4.10 -27.26
CA ALA A 28 -13.38 -4.42 -26.20
C ALA A 28 -14.15 -5.73 -26.47
N PRO A 29 -14.72 -5.98 -27.65
CA PRO A 29 -15.36 -7.25 -27.95
C PRO A 29 -14.43 -8.46 -27.74
N ARG A 30 -13.23 -8.47 -28.30
CA ARG A 30 -12.28 -9.59 -28.14
C ARG A 30 -11.84 -9.81 -26.68
N LEU A 31 -11.68 -8.74 -25.92
CA LEU A 31 -11.37 -8.83 -24.49
C LEU A 31 -12.54 -9.42 -23.69
N LEU A 32 -13.77 -8.98 -23.97
CA LEU A 32 -14.96 -9.45 -23.27
C LEU A 32 -15.28 -10.92 -23.61
N ASP A 33 -15.13 -11.33 -24.88
CA ASP A 33 -15.27 -12.73 -25.29
C ASP A 33 -14.26 -13.62 -24.55
N TRP A 34 -12.99 -13.19 -24.48
CA TRP A 34 -11.98 -13.91 -23.70
C TRP A 34 -12.32 -13.96 -22.21
N PHE A 35 -12.80 -12.86 -21.64
CA PHE A 35 -13.14 -12.79 -20.22
C PHE A 35 -14.31 -13.71 -19.90
N ALA A 36 -15.31 -13.81 -20.76
CA ALA A 36 -16.46 -14.70 -20.56
C ALA A 36 -16.03 -16.16 -20.36
N GLU A 37 -14.99 -16.62 -21.08
CA GLU A 37 -14.53 -18.01 -21.03
C GLU A 37 -13.38 -18.23 -20.01
N ASN A 38 -12.51 -17.24 -19.83
CA ASN A 38 -11.24 -17.40 -19.13
C ASN A 38 -11.09 -16.48 -17.89
N GLY A 39 -12.05 -15.59 -17.66
CA GLY A 39 -12.05 -14.67 -16.54
C GLY A 39 -12.32 -15.36 -15.20
N ARG A 40 -11.99 -14.68 -14.12
CA ARG A 40 -12.40 -15.09 -12.77
C ARG A 40 -13.78 -14.53 -12.49
N HIS A 41 -14.74 -15.39 -12.25
CA HIS A 41 -16.16 -15.03 -12.04
C HIS A 41 -16.63 -15.31 -10.61
N ASP A 42 -15.75 -15.84 -9.75
CA ASP A 42 -16.05 -16.34 -8.41
C ASP A 42 -15.43 -15.50 -7.28
N LEU A 43 -14.92 -14.31 -7.61
CA LEU A 43 -14.36 -13.43 -6.59
C LEU A 43 -15.48 -12.79 -5.75
N PRO A 44 -15.38 -12.78 -4.41
CA PRO A 44 -16.49 -12.40 -3.52
C PRO A 44 -16.92 -10.94 -3.62
N TRP A 45 -16.13 -10.09 -4.26
CA TRP A 45 -16.42 -8.67 -4.47
C TRP A 45 -17.01 -8.35 -5.85
N GLN A 46 -17.17 -9.35 -6.72
CA GLN A 46 -17.74 -9.13 -8.04
C GLN A 46 -19.25 -8.90 -7.97
N GLN A 47 -19.71 -7.83 -8.62
CA GLN A 47 -21.11 -7.36 -8.55
C GLN A 47 -21.82 -7.40 -9.91
N HIS A 48 -21.16 -7.86 -10.98
CA HIS A 48 -21.70 -7.83 -12.34
C HIS A 48 -22.92 -8.75 -12.56
N GLN A 49 -23.20 -9.65 -11.62
CA GLN A 49 -24.35 -10.57 -11.67
C GLN A 49 -25.52 -10.16 -10.76
N THR A 50 -25.45 -8.98 -10.15
CA THR A 50 -26.53 -8.50 -9.25
C THR A 50 -27.20 -7.24 -9.79
N ASP A 51 -28.52 -7.18 -9.64
CA ASP A 51 -29.33 -5.99 -9.97
C ASP A 51 -29.25 -4.91 -8.87
N ALA A 52 -28.75 -5.27 -7.70
CA ALA A 52 -28.59 -4.37 -6.56
C ALA A 52 -27.12 -4.33 -6.10
N PRO A 53 -26.24 -3.68 -6.90
CA PRO A 53 -24.81 -3.63 -6.58
C PRO A 53 -24.54 -2.82 -5.31
N ASN A 54 -23.51 -3.23 -4.57
CA ASN A 54 -23.06 -2.55 -3.36
C ASN A 54 -21.69 -1.91 -3.60
N PRO A 55 -21.63 -0.57 -3.74
CA PRO A 55 -20.37 0.14 -3.97
C PRO A 55 -19.34 -0.04 -2.86
N TYR A 56 -19.78 -0.27 -1.60
CA TYR A 56 -18.90 -0.52 -0.47
C TYR A 56 -18.04 -1.76 -0.66
N ILE A 57 -18.62 -2.84 -1.17
CA ILE A 57 -17.93 -4.12 -1.42
C ILE A 57 -16.81 -3.93 -2.45
N VAL A 58 -17.12 -3.23 -3.55
CA VAL A 58 -16.14 -2.93 -4.60
C VAL A 58 -15.04 -2.01 -4.07
N TRP A 59 -15.40 -0.93 -3.37
CA TRP A 59 -14.44 -0.01 -2.79
C TRP A 59 -13.48 -0.71 -1.82
N LEU A 60 -14.01 -1.53 -0.91
CA LEU A 60 -13.22 -2.30 0.04
C LEU A 60 -12.21 -3.21 -0.68
N SER A 61 -12.66 -3.97 -1.67
CA SER A 61 -11.80 -4.87 -2.44
C SER A 61 -10.72 -4.11 -3.20
N GLU A 62 -11.05 -3.01 -3.86
CA GLU A 62 -10.11 -2.16 -4.59
C GLU A 62 -8.99 -1.64 -3.67
N VAL A 63 -9.35 -1.16 -2.47
CA VAL A 63 -8.36 -0.69 -1.49
C VAL A 63 -7.49 -1.85 -0.98
N MET A 64 -8.05 -3.02 -0.72
CA MET A 64 -7.29 -4.19 -0.26
C MET A 64 -6.35 -4.72 -1.36
N LEU A 65 -6.76 -4.70 -2.61
CA LEU A 65 -6.00 -5.19 -3.77
C LEU A 65 -4.86 -4.24 -4.19
N GLN A 66 -4.85 -2.98 -3.72
CA GLN A 66 -3.70 -2.10 -3.99
C GLN A 66 -2.40 -2.73 -3.52
N GLN A 67 -1.52 -3.10 -4.46
CA GLN A 67 -0.21 -3.73 -4.21
C GLN A 67 -0.27 -5.08 -3.45
N THR A 68 -1.41 -5.74 -3.42
CA THR A 68 -1.61 -7.03 -2.74
C THR A 68 -2.23 -8.03 -3.73
N GLN A 69 -1.83 -9.30 -3.65
CA GLN A 69 -2.36 -10.35 -4.51
C GLN A 69 -3.75 -10.82 -4.04
N VAL A 70 -4.59 -11.24 -4.98
CA VAL A 70 -5.95 -11.76 -4.72
C VAL A 70 -5.96 -12.86 -3.66
N THR A 71 -5.07 -13.84 -3.78
CA THR A 71 -4.96 -14.96 -2.83
C THR A 71 -4.67 -14.52 -1.39
N THR A 72 -3.95 -13.42 -1.23
CA THR A 72 -3.70 -12.81 0.09
C THR A 72 -4.94 -12.04 0.57
N VAL A 73 -5.66 -11.36 -0.32
CA VAL A 73 -6.81 -10.52 0.03
C VAL A 73 -8.02 -11.35 0.43
N LEU A 74 -8.28 -12.49 -0.20
CA LEU A 74 -9.47 -13.32 0.03
C LEU A 74 -9.79 -13.56 1.52
N PRO A 75 -8.88 -14.08 2.36
CA PRO A 75 -9.18 -14.30 3.78
C PRO A 75 -9.37 -13.01 4.57
N TYR A 76 -8.70 -11.93 4.19
CA TYR A 76 -8.87 -10.62 4.83
C TYR A 76 -10.22 -10.00 4.49
N PHE A 77 -10.62 -10.08 3.23
CA PHE A 77 -11.91 -9.59 2.77
C PHE A 77 -13.06 -10.30 3.47
N ALA A 78 -13.03 -11.63 3.55
CA ALA A 78 -14.05 -12.41 4.25
C ALA A 78 -14.16 -12.03 5.73
N ARG A 79 -13.02 -11.92 6.44
CA ARG A 79 -12.98 -11.51 7.85
C ARG A 79 -13.48 -10.08 8.04
N PHE A 80 -13.11 -9.18 7.15
CA PHE A 80 -13.49 -7.76 7.21
C PHE A 80 -14.99 -7.59 6.98
N MET A 81 -15.55 -8.27 5.98
CA MET A 81 -16.99 -8.26 5.70
C MET A 81 -17.81 -8.90 6.81
N ALA A 82 -17.27 -9.89 7.53
CA ALA A 82 -17.95 -10.49 8.68
C ALA A 82 -18.06 -9.51 9.86
N SER A 83 -17.06 -8.65 10.07
CA SER A 83 -17.03 -7.68 11.17
C SER A 83 -17.62 -6.32 10.79
N PHE A 84 -17.52 -5.92 9.54
CA PHE A 84 -17.97 -4.63 9.01
C PHE A 84 -18.80 -4.86 7.74
N PRO A 85 -20.01 -5.45 7.84
CA PRO A 85 -20.83 -5.78 6.67
C PRO A 85 -21.35 -4.56 5.91
N THR A 86 -21.40 -3.41 6.56
CA THR A 86 -21.80 -2.12 5.96
C THR A 86 -20.75 -1.03 6.14
N VAL A 87 -20.86 0.03 5.36
CA VAL A 87 -19.99 1.20 5.51
C VAL A 87 -20.21 1.90 6.86
N GLN A 88 -21.43 1.83 7.40
CA GLN A 88 -21.79 2.36 8.71
C GLN A 88 -21.07 1.60 9.82
N ASP A 89 -21.03 0.26 9.76
CA ASP A 89 -20.30 -0.56 10.75
C ASP A 89 -18.80 -0.21 10.75
N LEU A 90 -18.22 -0.05 9.55
CA LEU A 90 -16.81 0.35 9.42
C LEU A 90 -16.56 1.77 9.96
N ALA A 91 -17.47 2.71 9.69
CA ALA A 91 -17.33 4.10 10.13
C ALA A 91 -17.44 4.23 11.65
N ALA A 92 -18.31 3.42 12.28
CA ALA A 92 -18.55 3.41 13.73
C ALA A 92 -17.46 2.67 14.53
N ALA A 93 -16.66 1.84 13.86
CA ALA A 93 -15.63 1.05 14.53
C ALA A 93 -14.51 1.93 15.09
N GLU A 94 -13.90 1.49 16.19
CA GLU A 94 -12.68 2.09 16.71
C GLU A 94 -11.50 1.75 15.80
N TRP A 95 -10.54 2.67 15.71
CA TRP A 95 -9.37 2.49 14.84
C TRP A 95 -8.59 1.20 15.15
N ASP A 96 -8.40 0.88 16.42
CA ASP A 96 -7.62 -0.29 16.83
C ASP A 96 -8.26 -1.59 16.33
N THR A 97 -9.59 -1.68 16.35
CA THR A 97 -10.34 -2.81 15.79
C THR A 97 -10.13 -2.93 14.27
N VAL A 98 -10.19 -1.82 13.54
CA VAL A 98 -9.93 -1.80 12.09
C VAL A 98 -8.48 -2.20 11.78
N ALA A 99 -7.54 -1.69 12.57
CA ALA A 99 -6.11 -1.99 12.41
C ALA A 99 -5.79 -3.47 12.69
N GLU A 100 -6.44 -4.08 13.68
CA GLU A 100 -6.34 -5.51 13.98
C GLU A 100 -6.80 -6.36 12.78
N HIS A 101 -7.97 -6.05 12.21
CA HIS A 101 -8.50 -6.75 11.03
C HIS A 101 -7.61 -6.59 9.79
N TRP A 102 -6.80 -5.52 9.74
CA TRP A 102 -5.84 -5.24 8.66
C TRP A 102 -4.45 -5.82 8.92
N ALA A 103 -4.20 -6.33 10.13
CA ALA A 103 -2.88 -6.80 10.54
C ALA A 103 -2.34 -7.89 9.62
N GLY A 104 -1.12 -7.69 9.10
CA GLY A 104 -0.49 -8.60 8.13
C GLY A 104 -0.68 -8.23 6.66
N LEU A 105 -1.71 -7.46 6.28
CA LEU A 105 -1.93 -7.04 4.90
C LEU A 105 -0.94 -5.95 4.42
N GLY A 106 -0.36 -5.21 5.37
CA GLY A 106 0.61 -4.15 5.12
C GLY A 106 0.00 -2.85 4.58
N TYR A 107 0.84 -1.83 4.41
CA TYR A 107 0.41 -0.52 3.89
C TYR A 107 -0.77 0.07 4.69
N TYR A 108 -0.65 0.19 5.99
CA TYR A 108 -1.71 0.64 6.91
C TYR A 108 -2.31 2.01 6.58
N ALA A 109 -1.60 2.86 5.83
CA ALA A 109 -2.18 4.10 5.31
C ALA A 109 -3.44 3.84 4.47
N ARG A 110 -3.56 2.67 3.80
CA ARG A 110 -4.78 2.27 3.09
C ARG A 110 -5.94 2.04 4.07
N ALA A 111 -5.69 1.31 5.15
CA ALA A 111 -6.70 1.06 6.18
C ALA A 111 -7.18 2.36 6.84
N ARG A 112 -6.25 3.27 7.16
CA ARG A 112 -6.62 4.59 7.70
C ARG A 112 -7.45 5.41 6.74
N ASN A 113 -7.03 5.46 5.48
CA ASN A 113 -7.80 6.16 4.47
C ASN A 113 -9.17 5.52 4.25
N LEU A 114 -9.25 4.17 4.27
CA LEU A 114 -10.50 3.43 4.20
C LEU A 114 -11.42 3.78 5.38
N HIS A 115 -10.93 3.74 6.61
CA HIS A 115 -11.71 4.08 7.81
C HIS A 115 -12.16 5.54 7.81
N LYS A 116 -11.25 6.48 7.45
CA LYS A 116 -11.60 7.90 7.29
C LYS A 116 -12.62 8.08 6.17
N GLY A 117 -12.44 7.41 5.04
CA GLY A 117 -13.36 7.44 3.91
C GLY A 117 -14.73 6.86 4.27
N ALA A 118 -14.80 5.84 5.13
CA ALA A 118 -16.08 5.31 5.60
C ALA A 118 -16.89 6.35 6.39
N LYS A 119 -16.23 7.11 7.27
CA LYS A 119 -16.87 8.22 8.00
C LYS A 119 -17.39 9.29 7.05
N GLN A 120 -16.59 9.67 6.04
CA GLN A 120 -17.01 10.62 5.00
C GLN A 120 -18.19 10.09 4.17
N LEU A 121 -18.20 8.80 3.83
CA LEU A 121 -19.31 8.19 3.08
C LEU A 121 -20.60 8.17 3.88
N VAL A 122 -20.54 7.91 5.18
CA VAL A 122 -21.72 7.96 6.06
C VAL A 122 -22.29 9.39 6.10
N GLU A 123 -21.44 10.41 6.23
CA GLU A 123 -21.86 11.82 6.15
C GLU A 123 -22.58 12.11 4.83
N VAL A 124 -22.03 11.67 3.69
CA VAL A 124 -22.68 11.85 2.37
C VAL A 124 -24.00 11.10 2.29
N ILE A 125 -24.07 9.86 2.79
CA ILE A 125 -25.30 9.05 2.76
C ILE A 125 -26.38 9.69 3.65
N ASP A 126 -26.02 10.20 4.82
CA ASP A 126 -26.96 10.87 5.74
C ASP A 126 -27.51 12.16 5.11
N GLU A 127 -26.71 12.88 4.33
CA GLU A 127 -27.12 14.11 3.64
C GLU A 127 -27.95 13.86 2.36
N THR A 128 -27.58 12.82 1.59
CA THR A 128 -28.14 12.61 0.22
C THR A 128 -29.07 11.41 0.10
N GLY A 129 -29.04 10.50 1.06
CA GLY A 129 -29.77 9.24 1.05
C GLY A 129 -29.07 8.11 0.28
N ASP A 130 -27.89 8.36 -0.33
CA ASP A 130 -27.22 7.38 -1.19
C ASP A 130 -25.69 7.60 -1.22
N PHE A 131 -24.96 6.63 -1.75
CA PHE A 131 -23.54 6.77 -2.08
C PHE A 131 -23.29 7.87 -3.13
N PRO A 132 -22.07 8.42 -3.22
CA PRO A 132 -21.72 9.37 -4.28
C PRO A 132 -22.05 8.81 -5.68
N GLN A 133 -22.76 9.57 -6.49
CA GLN A 133 -23.23 9.12 -7.81
C GLN A 133 -22.36 9.62 -8.97
N THR A 134 -21.19 10.21 -8.66
CA THR A 134 -20.27 10.80 -9.64
C THR A 134 -18.82 10.46 -9.34
N LEU A 135 -17.95 10.45 -10.36
CA LEU A 135 -16.51 10.29 -10.19
C LEU A 135 -15.92 11.29 -9.19
N ALA A 136 -16.28 12.58 -9.34
CA ALA A 136 -15.80 13.64 -8.46
C ALA A 136 -16.22 13.41 -6.99
N GLY A 137 -17.42 12.89 -6.76
CA GLY A 137 -17.92 12.57 -5.43
C GLY A 137 -17.08 11.43 -4.78
N TRP A 138 -16.74 10.41 -5.55
CA TRP A 138 -15.87 9.34 -5.08
C TRP A 138 -14.42 9.79 -4.89
N GLU A 139 -13.88 10.63 -5.78
CA GLU A 139 -12.51 11.15 -5.65
C GLU A 139 -12.34 12.07 -4.42
N ALA A 140 -13.42 12.63 -3.91
CA ALA A 140 -13.41 13.41 -2.67
C ALA A 140 -13.23 12.53 -1.42
N ILE A 141 -13.49 11.23 -1.52
CA ILE A 141 -13.36 10.28 -0.41
C ILE A 141 -11.89 9.93 -0.18
N SER A 142 -11.49 9.90 1.07
CA SER A 142 -10.11 9.60 1.47
C SER A 142 -9.60 8.27 0.91
N GLY A 143 -8.47 8.32 0.21
CA GLY A 143 -7.83 7.13 -0.38
C GLY A 143 -8.40 6.67 -1.72
N VAL A 144 -9.41 7.36 -2.25
CA VAL A 144 -9.99 7.08 -3.56
C VAL A 144 -9.32 7.96 -4.61
N GLY A 145 -8.59 7.33 -5.52
CA GLY A 145 -8.04 8.00 -6.70
C GLY A 145 -8.90 7.76 -7.94
N PRO A 146 -8.57 8.41 -9.08
CA PRO A 146 -9.37 8.32 -10.31
C PRO A 146 -9.68 6.89 -10.78
N SER A 147 -8.70 5.99 -10.72
CA SER A 147 -8.90 4.58 -11.14
C SER A 147 -9.83 3.82 -10.17
N THR A 148 -9.70 4.06 -8.87
CA THR A 148 -10.58 3.45 -7.86
C THR A 148 -12.00 4.02 -7.99
N ALA A 149 -12.15 5.33 -8.21
CA ALA A 149 -13.45 5.95 -8.47
C ALA A 149 -14.11 5.36 -9.73
N GLY A 150 -13.35 5.21 -10.81
CA GLY A 150 -13.81 4.55 -12.05
C GLY A 150 -14.27 3.11 -11.82
N ALA A 151 -13.52 2.35 -11.04
CA ALA A 151 -13.87 0.96 -10.68
C ALA A 151 -15.17 0.89 -9.88
N ILE A 152 -15.35 1.76 -8.88
CA ILE A 152 -16.58 1.82 -8.08
C ILE A 152 -17.77 2.22 -8.94
N MET A 153 -17.63 3.24 -9.80
CA MET A 153 -18.68 3.64 -10.73
C MET A 153 -19.09 2.49 -11.66
N ALA A 154 -18.10 1.80 -12.25
CA ALA A 154 -18.36 0.75 -13.24
C ALA A 154 -18.89 -0.54 -12.60
N MET A 155 -18.25 -1.05 -11.57
CA MET A 155 -18.55 -2.35 -10.97
C MET A 155 -19.48 -2.26 -9.75
N GLY A 156 -19.46 -1.14 -9.02
CA GLY A 156 -20.21 -0.96 -7.78
C GLY A 156 -21.52 -0.19 -7.94
N LEU A 157 -21.67 0.59 -9.02
CA LEU A 157 -22.88 1.36 -9.31
C LEU A 157 -23.49 1.03 -10.69
N HIS A 158 -22.87 0.15 -11.47
CA HIS A 158 -23.24 -0.20 -12.85
C HIS A 158 -23.42 1.05 -13.72
N ARG A 159 -22.50 2.01 -13.56
CA ARG A 159 -22.45 3.25 -14.35
C ARG A 159 -21.16 3.30 -15.14
N TYR A 160 -21.12 4.17 -16.14
CA TYR A 160 -19.89 4.35 -16.89
C TYR A 160 -18.73 4.78 -15.97
N GLY A 161 -17.63 4.02 -16.03
CA GLY A 161 -16.40 4.29 -15.27
C GLY A 161 -15.18 3.73 -15.97
N VAL A 162 -14.12 4.53 -16.02
CA VAL A 162 -12.84 4.17 -16.66
C VAL A 162 -11.81 3.86 -15.59
N ILE A 163 -11.04 2.79 -15.80
CA ILE A 163 -9.92 2.43 -14.93
C ILE A 163 -8.58 2.55 -15.66
N CYS A 164 -7.54 2.94 -14.92
CA CYS A 164 -6.18 3.00 -15.44
C CYS A 164 -5.17 2.67 -14.31
N ASP A 165 -5.32 1.51 -13.71
CA ASP A 165 -4.45 0.99 -12.64
C ASP A 165 -3.12 0.45 -13.20
N GLY A 166 -2.32 -0.20 -12.36
CA GLY A 166 -1.05 -0.78 -12.77
C GLY A 166 -1.16 -1.92 -13.78
N ASN A 167 -2.24 -2.69 -13.75
CA ASN A 167 -2.52 -3.77 -14.71
C ASN A 167 -2.93 -3.19 -16.05
N VAL A 168 -3.89 -2.29 -16.04
CA VAL A 168 -4.39 -1.59 -17.24
C VAL A 168 -3.25 -0.83 -17.93
N LYS A 169 -2.45 -0.05 -17.19
CA LYS A 169 -1.28 0.66 -17.74
C LYS A 169 -0.31 -0.31 -18.42
N ARG A 170 -0.09 -1.49 -17.87
CA ARG A 170 0.79 -2.49 -18.49
C ARG A 170 0.22 -3.06 -19.78
N VAL A 171 -1.07 -3.40 -19.79
CA VAL A 171 -1.76 -3.89 -20.99
C VAL A 171 -1.71 -2.83 -22.08
N LEU A 172 -2.13 -1.61 -21.78
CA LEU A 172 -2.22 -0.52 -22.76
C LEU A 172 -0.85 -0.08 -23.29
N THR A 173 0.19 0.00 -22.44
CA THR A 173 1.54 0.33 -22.89
C THR A 173 2.11 -0.72 -23.83
N ARG A 174 1.78 -1.99 -23.65
CA ARG A 174 2.20 -3.07 -24.53
C ARG A 174 1.40 -3.08 -25.81
N TRP A 175 0.09 -3.01 -25.71
CA TRP A 175 -0.79 -3.08 -26.87
C TRP A 175 -0.50 -1.95 -27.87
N ALA A 176 -0.32 -0.73 -27.40
CA ALA A 176 -0.07 0.44 -28.25
C ALA A 176 1.41 0.87 -28.29
N ALA A 177 2.35 0.07 -27.79
CA ALA A 177 3.78 0.37 -27.67
C ALA A 177 4.07 1.79 -27.18
N ILE A 178 3.37 2.25 -26.12
CA ILE A 178 3.50 3.61 -25.59
C ILE A 178 4.83 3.76 -24.85
N ASP A 179 5.75 4.46 -25.46
CA ASP A 179 7.02 4.83 -24.87
C ASP A 179 6.87 5.93 -23.81
N GLY A 180 7.86 6.00 -22.92
CA GLY A 180 7.94 6.97 -21.85
C GLY A 180 7.58 6.39 -20.48
N ASP A 181 8.11 7.03 -19.45
CA ASP A 181 7.90 6.60 -18.07
C ASP A 181 6.43 6.77 -17.65
N ILE A 182 5.78 5.67 -17.28
CA ILE A 182 4.36 5.65 -16.87
C ILE A 182 4.08 6.43 -15.57
N THR A 183 5.10 6.89 -14.86
CA THR A 183 4.95 7.75 -13.68
C THR A 183 4.90 9.23 -14.06
N LYS A 184 5.24 9.57 -15.30
CA LYS A 184 5.22 10.95 -15.78
C LYS A 184 3.84 11.35 -16.27
N SER A 185 3.43 12.58 -15.94
CA SER A 185 2.10 13.11 -16.27
C SER A 185 1.76 13.01 -17.76
N ALA A 186 2.71 13.30 -18.65
CA ALA A 186 2.48 13.22 -20.10
C ALA A 186 2.12 11.80 -20.56
N THR A 187 2.84 10.78 -20.08
CA THR A 187 2.56 9.36 -20.42
C THR A 187 1.25 8.92 -19.76
N THR A 188 1.03 9.30 -18.50
CA THR A 188 -0.21 8.97 -17.78
C THR A 188 -1.44 9.54 -18.49
N LYS A 189 -1.39 10.79 -19.00
CA LYS A 189 -2.49 11.39 -19.76
C LYS A 189 -2.81 10.62 -21.04
N LYS A 190 -1.79 10.16 -21.78
CA LYS A 190 -1.99 9.33 -22.98
C LYS A 190 -2.69 8.01 -22.63
N LEU A 191 -2.27 7.37 -21.53
CA LEU A 191 -2.86 6.10 -21.08
C LEU A 191 -4.31 6.26 -20.65
N TRP A 192 -4.66 7.34 -19.95
CA TRP A 192 -6.04 7.63 -19.60
C TRP A 192 -6.92 7.88 -20.84
N ALA A 193 -6.44 8.66 -21.79
CA ALA A 193 -7.18 8.91 -23.03
C ALA A 193 -7.40 7.63 -23.85
N LEU A 194 -6.40 6.73 -23.88
CA LEU A 194 -6.55 5.42 -24.52
C LEU A 194 -7.54 4.52 -23.75
N ALA A 195 -7.44 4.48 -22.42
CA ALA A 195 -8.36 3.73 -21.58
C ALA A 195 -9.81 4.19 -21.79
N GLU A 196 -10.05 5.50 -21.82
CA GLU A 196 -11.36 6.10 -22.08
C GLU A 196 -11.90 5.73 -23.47
N ARG A 197 -11.05 5.79 -24.51
CA ARG A 197 -11.45 5.43 -25.89
C ARG A 197 -11.81 3.94 -26.03
N LEU A 198 -11.19 3.07 -25.26
CA LEU A 198 -11.39 1.62 -25.33
C LEU A 198 -12.53 1.12 -24.43
N THR A 199 -12.91 1.88 -23.40
CA THR A 199 -13.94 1.47 -22.45
C THR A 199 -15.34 1.63 -23.08
N PRO A 200 -16.11 0.53 -23.26
CA PRO A 200 -17.47 0.62 -23.74
C PRO A 200 -18.39 1.27 -22.71
N VAL A 201 -19.40 2.01 -23.20
CA VAL A 201 -20.33 2.74 -22.32
C VAL A 201 -21.23 1.79 -21.54
N ASP A 202 -21.76 0.78 -22.21
CA ASP A 202 -22.77 -0.12 -21.64
C ASP A 202 -22.16 -1.20 -20.73
N ASP A 203 -20.97 -1.70 -21.06
CA ASP A 203 -20.30 -2.82 -20.37
C ASP A 203 -19.03 -2.41 -19.62
N SER A 204 -18.95 -1.16 -19.16
CA SER A 204 -17.72 -0.64 -18.54
C SER A 204 -17.29 -1.44 -17.31
N GLY A 205 -18.23 -2.01 -16.55
CA GLY A 205 -17.94 -2.84 -15.38
C GLY A 205 -17.29 -4.18 -15.75
N LEU A 206 -17.85 -4.90 -16.73
CA LEU A 206 -17.25 -6.14 -17.25
C LEU A 206 -15.91 -5.88 -17.91
N PHE A 207 -15.81 -4.79 -18.68
CA PHE A 207 -14.57 -4.37 -19.31
C PHE A 207 -13.48 -4.05 -18.29
N ALA A 208 -13.81 -3.33 -17.21
CA ALA A 208 -12.88 -3.03 -16.12
C ALA A 208 -12.35 -4.32 -15.46
N GLN A 209 -13.24 -5.26 -15.14
CA GLN A 209 -12.87 -6.55 -14.58
C GLN A 209 -12.00 -7.36 -15.57
N ALA A 210 -12.37 -7.41 -16.83
CA ALA A 210 -11.63 -8.11 -17.88
C ALA A 210 -10.21 -7.56 -18.07
N MET A 211 -10.04 -6.23 -18.05
CA MET A 211 -8.73 -5.57 -18.12
C MET A 211 -7.85 -5.90 -16.93
N MET A 212 -8.40 -5.91 -15.72
CA MET A 212 -7.67 -6.29 -14.51
C MET A 212 -7.27 -7.76 -14.55
N ASP A 213 -8.17 -8.65 -14.97
CA ASP A 213 -7.92 -10.08 -15.08
C ASP A 213 -6.86 -10.40 -16.13
N MET A 214 -6.99 -9.84 -17.34
CA MET A 214 -5.98 -9.97 -18.37
C MET A 214 -4.59 -9.53 -17.88
N GLY A 215 -4.53 -8.39 -17.20
CA GLY A 215 -3.28 -7.91 -16.61
C GLY A 215 -2.73 -8.85 -15.55
N ALA A 216 -3.59 -9.41 -14.67
CA ALA A 216 -3.16 -10.25 -13.56
C ALA A 216 -2.75 -11.67 -14.01
N THR A 217 -3.44 -12.26 -14.99
CA THR A 217 -3.31 -13.68 -15.33
C THR A 217 -2.57 -13.93 -16.65
N LEU A 218 -2.80 -13.10 -17.66
CA LEU A 218 -2.31 -13.32 -19.02
C LEU A 218 -1.16 -12.37 -19.41
N CYS A 219 -1.40 -11.07 -19.42
CA CYS A 219 -0.40 -10.03 -19.72
C CYS A 219 0.46 -9.73 -18.50
N THR A 220 1.07 -10.77 -17.90
CA THR A 220 1.84 -10.65 -16.66
C THR A 220 3.13 -9.86 -16.84
N ARG A 221 3.73 -9.41 -15.74
CA ARG A 221 4.87 -8.49 -15.78
C ARG A 221 6.09 -9.08 -16.48
N SER A 222 6.49 -10.29 -16.14
CA SER A 222 7.78 -10.88 -16.56
C SER A 222 7.64 -12.01 -17.59
N LYS A 223 6.48 -12.67 -17.62
CA LYS A 223 6.22 -13.82 -18.51
C LYS A 223 4.80 -13.73 -19.08
N PRO A 224 4.53 -12.76 -19.98
CA PRO A 224 3.22 -12.67 -20.59
C PRO A 224 2.96 -13.88 -21.50
N ALA A 225 1.76 -14.43 -21.45
CA ALA A 225 1.33 -15.54 -22.31
C ALA A 225 0.75 -15.02 -23.63
N CYS A 226 1.58 -14.35 -24.44
CA CYS A 226 1.13 -13.64 -25.64
C CYS A 226 0.44 -14.54 -26.67
N LEU A 227 0.85 -15.80 -26.81
CA LEU A 227 0.23 -16.75 -27.75
C LEU A 227 -1.22 -17.12 -27.40
N LEU A 228 -1.65 -16.86 -26.16
CA LEU A 228 -3.03 -17.08 -25.72
C LEU A 228 -3.82 -15.76 -25.60
N CYS A 229 -3.19 -14.64 -25.99
CA CYS A 229 -3.78 -13.32 -25.80
C CYS A 229 -4.80 -13.00 -26.91
N PRO A 230 -6.05 -12.63 -26.58
CA PRO A 230 -7.05 -12.29 -27.60
C PRO A 230 -6.70 -11.01 -28.36
N LEU A 231 -5.78 -10.21 -27.82
CA LEU A 231 -5.33 -8.96 -28.43
C LEU A 231 -3.97 -9.09 -29.14
N GLN A 232 -3.45 -10.32 -29.32
CA GLN A 232 -2.11 -10.57 -29.84
C GLN A 232 -1.87 -9.95 -31.22
N GLU A 233 -2.83 -10.10 -32.12
CA GLU A 233 -2.71 -9.67 -33.52
C GLU A 233 -2.48 -8.18 -33.69
N ASP A 234 -3.06 -7.37 -32.79
CA ASP A 234 -2.94 -5.91 -32.81
C ASP A 234 -1.96 -5.38 -31.77
N CYS A 235 -1.24 -6.27 -31.06
CA CYS A 235 -0.32 -5.87 -30.00
C CYS A 235 1.04 -5.48 -30.54
N LEU A 236 1.33 -4.18 -30.61
CA LEU A 236 2.57 -3.64 -31.15
C LEU A 236 3.82 -4.09 -30.38
N ALA A 237 3.75 -4.22 -29.06
CA ALA A 237 4.89 -4.72 -28.30
C ALA A 237 5.19 -6.18 -28.65
N HIS A 238 4.16 -6.98 -28.95
CA HIS A 238 4.33 -8.36 -29.38
C HIS A 238 4.91 -8.45 -30.81
N GLU A 239 4.38 -7.67 -31.74
CA GLU A 239 4.92 -7.55 -33.10
C GLU A 239 6.41 -7.18 -33.09
N GLN A 240 6.83 -6.32 -32.17
CA GLN A 240 8.20 -5.85 -32.00
C GLN A 240 9.08 -6.79 -31.15
N GLY A 241 8.53 -7.82 -30.52
CA GLY A 241 9.25 -8.67 -29.55
C GLY A 241 9.72 -7.93 -28.29
N ARG A 242 9.00 -6.88 -27.87
CA ARG A 242 9.38 -5.95 -26.80
C ARG A 242 8.40 -5.95 -25.61
N GLU A 243 7.66 -7.01 -25.39
CA GLU A 243 6.62 -7.07 -24.36
C GLU A 243 7.18 -6.79 -22.95
N THR A 244 8.40 -7.25 -22.67
CA THR A 244 9.04 -7.06 -21.36
C THR A 244 9.66 -5.68 -21.17
N ASP A 245 9.84 -4.90 -22.24
CA ASP A 245 10.33 -3.53 -22.17
C ASP A 245 9.25 -2.58 -21.64
N TYR A 246 7.98 -2.95 -21.79
CA TYR A 246 6.83 -2.18 -21.33
C TYR A 246 6.20 -2.74 -20.05
N PRO A 247 5.73 -1.88 -19.16
CA PRO A 247 5.81 -0.42 -19.19
C PRO A 247 7.20 0.11 -18.86
N VAL A 248 7.62 1.16 -19.55
CA VAL A 248 8.86 1.87 -19.24
C VAL A 248 8.76 2.53 -17.88
N LYS A 249 9.75 2.31 -17.03
CA LYS A 249 9.88 2.96 -15.72
C LYS A 249 11.31 3.46 -15.53
N ALA A 250 11.44 4.64 -14.93
CA ALA A 250 12.76 5.13 -14.53
C ALA A 250 13.47 4.11 -13.64
N LYS A 251 14.78 3.97 -13.79
CA LYS A 251 15.59 3.16 -12.87
C LYS A 251 15.42 3.68 -11.45
N LYS A 252 14.96 2.80 -10.55
CA LYS A 252 14.86 3.15 -9.14
C LYS A 252 16.24 3.39 -8.58
N GLN A 253 16.43 4.52 -7.90
CA GLN A 253 17.63 4.74 -7.10
C GLN A 253 17.68 3.68 -5.98
N PRO A 254 18.87 3.21 -5.60
CA PRO A 254 19.03 2.36 -4.43
C PRO A 254 18.40 3.01 -3.20
N LYS A 255 17.64 2.24 -2.44
CA LYS A 255 17.05 2.76 -1.21
C LYS A 255 18.14 2.94 -0.16
N PRO A 256 18.18 4.10 0.53
CA PRO A 256 19.09 4.26 1.66
C PRO A 256 18.77 3.26 2.78
N SER A 257 19.75 3.00 3.62
CA SER A 257 19.59 2.15 4.81
C SER A 257 19.62 3.02 6.06
N LYS A 258 18.70 2.79 6.99
CA LYS A 258 18.62 3.43 8.30
C LYS A 258 18.75 2.39 9.39
N PHE A 259 19.27 2.78 10.53
CA PHE A 259 19.55 1.89 11.66
C PHE A 259 18.98 2.50 12.93
N SER A 260 18.30 1.70 13.74
CA SER A 260 17.77 2.10 15.04
C SER A 260 17.81 0.94 16.00
N ASN A 261 17.95 1.24 17.29
CA ASN A 261 17.64 0.30 18.34
C ASN A 261 16.12 0.30 18.57
N ALA A 262 15.54 -0.87 18.78
CA ALA A 262 14.17 -1.03 19.26
C ALA A 262 14.25 -1.42 20.73
N LEU A 263 13.76 -0.55 21.62
CA LEU A 263 13.93 -0.69 23.06
C LEU A 263 12.80 -1.52 23.67
N LEU A 264 13.13 -2.72 24.15
CA LEU A 264 12.25 -3.50 25.03
C LEU A 264 12.48 -2.99 26.46
N ILE A 265 11.73 -1.95 26.83
CA ILE A 265 11.73 -1.40 28.20
C ILE A 265 10.73 -2.22 29.01
N GLU A 266 11.23 -3.02 29.93
CA GLU A 266 10.47 -4.02 30.66
C GLU A 266 10.32 -3.63 32.14
N ASP A 267 9.18 -3.93 32.71
CA ASP A 267 8.99 -3.92 34.15
C ASP A 267 9.47 -5.23 34.81
N ILE A 268 9.38 -5.30 36.12
CA ILE A 268 9.77 -6.50 36.89
C ILE A 268 8.86 -7.70 36.65
N ASP A 269 7.65 -7.49 36.10
CA ASP A 269 6.66 -8.53 35.79
C ASP A 269 6.74 -8.96 34.31
N GLY A 270 7.70 -8.43 33.55
CA GLY A 270 7.91 -8.74 32.11
C GLY A 270 6.94 -8.07 31.17
N LYS A 271 6.27 -6.98 31.61
CA LYS A 271 5.49 -6.12 30.71
C LYS A 271 6.40 -5.13 30.03
N ILE A 272 6.17 -4.91 28.76
CA ILE A 272 6.96 -4.06 27.85
C ILE A 272 6.21 -2.75 27.62
N LEU A 273 6.92 -1.63 27.56
CA LEU A 273 6.38 -0.34 27.19
C LEU A 273 6.09 -0.28 25.68
N TRP A 274 4.84 -0.02 25.33
CA TRP A 274 4.37 0.22 23.97
C TRP A 274 3.92 1.66 23.82
N LEU A 275 4.29 2.27 22.68
CA LEU A 275 3.91 3.64 22.32
C LEU A 275 2.97 3.60 21.13
N GLN A 276 1.85 4.29 21.18
CA GLN A 276 1.05 4.55 19.99
C GLN A 276 1.69 5.67 19.19
N ARG A 277 1.97 5.38 17.93
CA ARG A 277 2.58 6.37 17.03
C ARG A 277 1.56 7.41 16.59
N PRO A 278 1.98 8.66 16.33
CA PRO A 278 1.11 9.67 15.75
C PRO A 278 0.45 9.19 14.46
N ASP A 279 -0.71 9.72 14.12
CA ASP A 279 -1.48 9.32 12.92
C ASP A 279 -0.71 9.49 11.61
N ASN A 280 0.24 10.42 11.57
CA ASN A 280 1.08 10.69 10.42
C ASN A 280 2.44 10.01 10.53
N GLY A 281 3.05 9.71 9.38
CA GLY A 281 4.40 9.15 9.33
C GLY A 281 4.43 7.62 9.24
N ILE A 282 5.61 7.06 9.56
CA ILE A 282 5.83 5.60 9.47
C ILE A 282 5.08 4.92 10.62
N TRP A 283 4.31 3.87 10.27
CA TRP A 283 3.47 3.10 11.19
C TRP A 283 2.45 3.96 11.94
N GLY A 284 2.06 5.11 11.38
CA GLY A 284 1.17 6.05 12.05
C GLY A 284 -0.08 5.35 12.61
N GLY A 285 -0.48 5.73 13.84
CA GLY A 285 -1.60 5.15 14.58
C GLY A 285 -1.40 3.72 15.07
N LEU A 286 -0.29 3.04 14.68
CA LEU A 286 0.05 1.71 15.19
C LEU A 286 0.88 1.81 16.47
N TRP A 287 0.98 0.70 17.18
CA TRP A 287 1.79 0.59 18.38
C TRP A 287 3.19 0.06 18.05
N SER A 288 4.20 0.63 18.65
CA SER A 288 5.60 0.21 18.47
C SER A 288 6.38 0.28 19.76
N LEU A 289 7.48 -0.45 19.82
CA LEU A 289 8.51 -0.23 20.82
C LEU A 289 9.12 1.17 20.64
N PRO A 290 9.58 1.80 21.71
CA PRO A 290 10.39 3.01 21.61
C PRO A 290 11.62 2.77 20.73
N LEU A 291 11.98 3.76 19.91
CA LEU A 291 13.12 3.68 19.01
C LEU A 291 14.22 4.63 19.43
N GLN A 292 15.46 4.18 19.28
CA GLN A 292 16.64 5.00 19.49
C GLN A 292 17.50 4.97 18.23
N PHE A 293 17.91 6.13 17.72
CA PHE A 293 18.81 6.19 16.58
C PHE A 293 20.22 5.80 16.95
N VAL A 294 20.83 5.05 16.04
CA VAL A 294 22.25 4.75 16.11
C VAL A 294 22.94 5.62 15.06
N GLU A 295 23.65 6.66 15.51
CA GLU A 295 24.60 7.34 14.64
C GLU A 295 25.66 6.33 14.22
N LYS A 296 25.79 6.07 12.93
CA LYS A 296 26.91 5.28 12.40
C LYS A 296 28.20 6.10 12.52
N THR A 297 28.92 5.94 13.61
CA THR A 297 30.37 6.12 13.54
C THR A 297 30.90 5.02 12.62
N ALA A 298 31.66 5.39 11.60
CA ALA A 298 32.25 4.50 10.60
C ALA A 298 33.13 3.41 11.23
N GLY A 299 32.48 2.33 11.70
CA GLY A 299 33.09 1.16 12.29
C GLY A 299 32.67 -0.06 11.46
N LYS A 300 33.66 -0.77 10.93
CA LYS A 300 33.50 -2.00 10.16
C LYS A 300 32.56 -2.97 10.86
N VAL A 301 31.40 -3.26 10.25
CA VAL A 301 30.59 -4.41 10.63
C VAL A 301 31.36 -5.66 10.18
N ASN A 302 31.92 -6.41 11.12
CA ASN A 302 32.53 -7.71 10.87
C ASN A 302 31.41 -8.71 10.52
N THR A 303 31.08 -8.86 9.25
CA THR A 303 30.33 -10.01 8.74
C THR A 303 31.33 -11.13 8.44
N LYS A 304 31.75 -11.86 9.45
CA LYS A 304 32.36 -13.19 9.28
C LYS A 304 31.32 -14.20 9.73
N THR A 305 30.62 -14.78 8.78
CA THR A 305 30.32 -16.23 8.63
C THR A 305 29.19 -16.40 7.62
N ALA A 306 29.49 -16.82 6.45
CA ALA A 306 28.94 -17.88 5.62
C ALA A 306 29.30 -17.67 4.15
N SER A 307 30.18 -18.53 3.65
CA SER A 307 30.51 -18.89 2.26
C SER A 307 30.57 -17.78 1.21
N GLU A 308 31.80 -17.45 0.88
CA GLU A 308 32.35 -17.07 -0.43
C GLU A 308 31.35 -16.65 -1.53
N LYS A 309 31.05 -15.36 -1.58
CA LYS A 309 31.10 -14.55 -2.81
C LYS A 309 31.32 -13.10 -2.36
N THR A 310 32.58 -12.69 -2.44
CA THR A 310 33.06 -11.33 -2.29
C THR A 310 32.37 -10.44 -3.33
N THR A 311 31.42 -9.64 -2.91
CA THR A 311 31.07 -8.42 -3.63
C THR A 311 31.67 -7.29 -2.80
N GLU A 312 32.75 -6.72 -3.32
CA GLU A 312 33.31 -5.46 -2.83
C GLU A 312 32.21 -4.42 -2.74
N ILE A 313 31.89 -3.99 -1.54
CA ILE A 313 31.04 -2.82 -1.34
C ILE A 313 31.96 -1.62 -1.58
N ASP A 314 31.75 -0.99 -2.73
CA ASP A 314 32.42 0.24 -3.16
C ASP A 314 32.34 1.31 -2.07
N ASP A 315 33.51 1.69 -1.54
CA ASP A 315 33.71 2.72 -0.49
C ASP A 315 33.21 4.12 -0.94
N THR A 316 32.86 4.29 -2.20
CA THR A 316 32.30 5.52 -2.76
C THR A 316 30.83 5.76 -2.40
N LEU A 317 30.12 4.77 -1.86
CA LEU A 317 28.72 4.89 -1.40
C LEU A 317 28.58 5.50 0.02
N LEU A 318 29.67 5.80 0.70
CA LEU A 318 29.70 6.35 2.06
C LEU A 318 29.76 7.86 2.14
N LYS A 319 29.67 8.59 1.03
CA LYS A 319 29.38 10.01 1.07
C LYS A 319 27.88 10.25 1.22
N VAL A 320 27.39 10.02 2.43
CA VAL A 320 26.10 10.54 2.86
C VAL A 320 26.21 12.06 2.92
N THR A 321 25.72 12.73 1.89
CA THR A 321 25.42 14.14 2.00
C THR A 321 24.40 14.32 3.11
N SER A 322 24.78 15.05 4.12
CA SER A 322 24.00 15.45 5.29
C SER A 322 22.65 16.02 4.89
N ASN A 323 21.60 15.20 4.94
CA ASN A 323 20.22 15.64 4.99
C ASN A 323 19.70 15.37 6.42
N GLU A 324 20.25 16.10 7.38
CA GLU A 324 19.89 16.05 8.81
C GLU A 324 18.38 16.23 9.04
N LYS A 325 17.69 16.98 8.18
CA LYS A 325 16.24 17.24 8.29
C LYS A 325 15.32 16.02 8.07
N VAL A 326 15.80 14.94 7.45
CA VAL A 326 14.97 13.75 7.20
C VAL A 326 14.96 12.81 8.41
N TYR A 327 15.94 12.89 9.27
CA TYR A 327 16.07 12.03 10.44
C TYR A 327 15.14 12.45 11.59
N GLU A 328 14.98 13.76 11.83
CA GLU A 328 14.13 14.30 12.90
C GLU A 328 12.64 13.99 12.69
N ALA A 329 12.17 13.87 11.47
CA ALA A 329 10.76 13.61 11.16
C ALA A 329 10.28 12.17 11.48
N GLU A 330 11.19 11.26 11.84
CA GLU A 330 10.87 9.87 12.14
C GLU A 330 10.81 9.57 13.65
N PHE A 331 11.34 10.48 14.47
CA PHE A 331 11.22 10.45 15.92
C PHE A 331 9.95 11.16 16.34
N THR A 332 9.23 10.51 17.20
CA THR A 332 8.07 11.11 17.86
C THR A 332 8.52 11.84 19.12
N THR A 333 7.69 12.73 19.64
CA THR A 333 7.90 13.37 20.94
C THR A 333 8.13 12.33 22.04
N ALA A 334 7.45 11.19 21.97
CA ALA A 334 7.62 10.09 22.91
C ALA A 334 9.04 9.56 22.97
N GLU A 335 9.64 9.33 21.80
CA GLU A 335 10.99 8.81 21.71
C GLU A 335 12.05 9.83 22.18
N GLN A 336 11.78 11.12 21.96
CA GLN A 336 12.61 12.19 22.48
C GLN A 336 12.59 12.19 24.02
N ILE A 337 11.41 12.17 24.63
CA ILE A 337 11.24 12.12 26.09
C ILE A 337 11.99 10.90 26.67
N ILE A 338 11.80 9.73 26.09
CA ILE A 338 12.44 8.49 26.55
C ILE A 338 13.95 8.60 26.47
N ASN A 339 14.51 9.07 25.35
CA ASN A 339 15.95 9.19 25.18
C ASN A 339 16.56 10.22 26.17
N GLU A 340 15.93 11.38 26.34
CA GLU A 340 16.34 12.38 27.33
C GLU A 340 16.26 11.83 28.76
N TRP A 341 15.23 11.05 29.07
CA TRP A 341 15.07 10.41 30.37
C TRP A 341 16.16 9.34 30.61
N LEU A 342 16.46 8.51 29.62
CA LEU A 342 17.54 7.51 29.69
C LEU A 342 18.89 8.17 29.92
N ASP A 343 19.18 9.27 29.21
CA ASP A 343 20.43 10.02 29.36
C ASP A 343 20.56 10.66 30.76
N LYS A 344 19.48 11.26 31.27
CA LYS A 344 19.39 11.82 32.63
C LYS A 344 19.74 10.79 33.70
N HIS A 345 19.20 9.57 33.55
CA HIS A 345 19.40 8.47 34.50
C HIS A 345 20.65 7.64 34.21
N LYS A 346 21.42 7.97 33.15
CA LYS A 346 22.59 7.22 32.71
C LYS A 346 22.31 5.74 32.46
N LEU A 347 21.12 5.44 31.97
CA LEU A 347 20.69 4.10 31.66
C LEU A 347 21.08 3.73 30.23
N THR A 348 21.64 2.54 30.06
CA THR A 348 22.02 2.01 28.75
C THR A 348 21.34 0.67 28.53
N ALA A 349 20.55 0.56 27.48
CA ALA A 349 19.95 -0.71 27.09
C ALA A 349 21.03 -1.70 26.61
N LYS A 350 20.86 -2.97 26.91
CA LYS A 350 21.77 -4.04 26.50
C LYS A 350 21.22 -4.79 25.29
N ALA A 351 22.10 -5.25 24.42
CA ALA A 351 21.72 -6.10 23.32
C ALA A 351 20.99 -7.36 23.82
N VAL A 352 19.85 -7.68 23.23
CA VAL A 352 19.14 -8.91 23.54
C VAL A 352 19.89 -10.05 22.84
N SER A 353 20.58 -10.86 23.62
CA SER A 353 21.16 -12.11 23.12
C SER A 353 20.05 -13.13 22.94
N LYS A 354 19.48 -13.22 21.74
CA LYS A 354 18.62 -14.35 21.37
C LYS A 354 19.50 -15.57 21.09
N THR A 355 19.43 -16.56 21.94
CA THR A 355 20.23 -17.80 21.94
C THR A 355 20.05 -18.67 20.69
N LEU A 356 19.29 -18.28 19.68
CA LEU A 356 18.99 -19.11 18.49
C LEU A 356 18.95 -18.36 17.15
N LEU A 357 19.14 -17.05 17.09
CA LEU A 357 19.22 -16.31 15.84
C LEU A 357 20.43 -15.38 15.91
N ASP A 358 21.26 -15.39 14.87
CA ASP A 358 22.39 -14.49 14.67
C ASP A 358 22.05 -13.05 15.13
N ASP A 359 23.03 -12.36 15.74
CA ASP A 359 22.97 -10.95 16.19
C ASP A 359 22.64 -9.93 15.07
N ALA A 360 21.98 -10.38 14.00
CA ALA A 360 21.70 -9.56 12.83
C ALA A 360 20.47 -8.66 13.06
N PRO A 361 20.57 -7.37 12.72
CA PRO A 361 19.43 -6.47 12.80
C PRO A 361 18.24 -6.96 11.96
N ILE A 362 17.04 -6.77 12.48
CA ILE A 362 15.81 -7.10 11.74
C ILE A 362 15.61 -6.10 10.62
N LYS A 363 15.70 -6.56 9.37
CA LYS A 363 15.46 -5.74 8.19
C LYS A 363 13.98 -5.55 7.94
N HIS A 364 13.53 -4.31 7.97
CA HIS A 364 12.20 -3.89 7.52
C HIS A 364 12.31 -2.99 6.28
N SER A 365 11.71 -3.40 5.15
CA SER A 365 11.81 -2.67 3.90
C SER A 365 10.58 -1.78 3.69
N LEU A 366 10.77 -0.48 3.79
CA LEU A 366 9.76 0.53 3.48
C LEU A 366 9.84 0.97 2.01
N THR A 367 8.92 1.81 1.56
CA THR A 367 8.89 2.33 0.19
C THR A 367 10.13 3.17 -0.12
N HIS A 368 10.62 3.93 0.86
CA HIS A 368 11.68 4.96 0.67
C HIS A 368 13.06 4.50 1.14
N PHE A 369 13.14 3.57 2.12
CA PHE A 369 14.41 3.09 2.67
C PHE A 369 14.29 1.68 3.25
N HIS A 370 15.43 1.08 3.59
CA HIS A 370 15.53 -0.13 4.38
C HIS A 370 15.83 0.24 5.82
N TRP A 371 14.99 -0.21 6.75
CA TRP A 371 15.19 0.02 8.18
C TRP A 371 15.74 -1.23 8.84
N TYR A 372 16.84 -1.08 9.54
CA TYR A 372 17.48 -2.14 10.29
C TYR A 372 17.27 -1.85 11.78
N LEU A 373 16.54 -2.70 12.46
CA LEU A 373 16.16 -2.57 13.87
C LEU A 373 16.94 -3.58 14.70
N THR A 374 17.67 -3.11 15.69
CA THR A 374 18.41 -3.95 16.64
C THR A 374 17.64 -3.94 17.96
N PRO A 375 17.10 -5.11 18.43
CA PRO A 375 16.45 -5.19 19.72
C PRO A 375 17.44 -4.91 20.86
N GLN A 376 17.03 -4.09 21.82
CA GLN A 376 17.79 -3.77 23.03
C GLN A 376 16.86 -3.90 24.22
N SER A 377 17.28 -4.59 25.29
CA SER A 377 16.48 -4.75 26.52
C SER A 377 16.99 -3.86 27.63
N LEU A 378 16.04 -3.34 28.41
CA LEU A 378 16.28 -2.56 29.60
C LEU A 378 15.18 -2.88 30.63
N ILE A 379 15.57 -3.35 31.81
CA ILE A 379 14.64 -3.62 32.90
C ILE A 379 14.66 -2.44 33.85
N LEU A 380 13.48 -1.88 34.13
CA LEU A 380 13.27 -0.76 35.03
C LEU A 380 12.70 -1.22 36.38
N ASN A 381 13.06 -0.51 37.45
CA ASN A 381 12.41 -0.68 38.74
C ASN A 381 11.09 0.11 38.80
N THR A 382 10.28 -0.10 39.85
CA THR A 382 8.95 0.50 39.99
C THR A 382 8.98 2.04 40.00
N GLU A 383 9.99 2.68 40.60
CA GLU A 383 10.14 4.11 40.65
C GLU A 383 10.43 4.69 39.26
N GLN A 384 11.34 4.07 38.52
CA GLN A 384 11.69 4.43 37.15
C GLN A 384 10.50 4.28 36.18
N ILE A 385 9.70 3.23 36.34
CA ILE A 385 8.48 3.02 35.56
C ILE A 385 7.46 4.13 35.84
N ALA A 386 7.23 4.46 37.10
CA ALA A 386 6.31 5.54 37.47
C ALA A 386 6.75 6.88 36.85
N GLU A 387 8.04 7.22 36.96
CA GLU A 387 8.58 8.48 36.44
C GLU A 387 8.47 8.59 34.91
N ILE A 388 8.83 7.53 34.15
CA ILE A 388 8.74 7.58 32.69
C ILE A 388 7.28 7.56 32.22
N THR A 389 6.40 6.82 32.89
CA THR A 389 4.97 6.78 32.62
C THR A 389 4.34 8.17 32.80
N GLU A 390 4.60 8.84 33.95
CA GLU A 390 4.12 10.19 34.22
C GLU A 390 4.60 11.19 33.17
N ALA A 391 5.86 11.10 32.75
CA ALA A 391 6.43 11.98 31.73
C ALA A 391 5.75 11.83 30.37
N LEU A 392 5.43 10.60 29.96
CA LEU A 392 4.76 10.30 28.70
C LEU A 392 3.29 10.71 28.74
N GLU A 393 2.58 10.44 29.85
CA GLU A 393 1.18 10.82 30.05
C GLU A 393 1.01 12.35 30.10
N ALA A 394 1.94 13.06 30.76
CA ALA A 394 1.94 14.52 30.80
C ALA A 394 2.11 15.14 29.39
N ALA A 395 2.78 14.44 28.49
CA ALA A 395 2.90 14.81 27.09
C ALA A 395 1.74 14.33 26.21
N GLN A 396 0.68 13.79 26.81
CA GLN A 396 -0.51 13.23 26.11
C GLN A 396 -0.18 12.12 25.10
N ILE A 397 0.80 11.29 25.44
CA ILE A 397 1.20 10.16 24.62
C ILE A 397 0.45 8.91 25.09
N ASN A 398 -0.21 8.23 24.16
CA ASN A 398 -0.84 6.97 24.46
C ASN A 398 0.22 5.89 24.65
N ILE A 399 0.23 5.30 25.83
CA ILE A 399 1.15 4.23 26.20
C ILE A 399 0.39 3.01 26.71
N ASN A 400 1.05 1.86 26.64
CA ASN A 400 0.53 0.61 27.21
C ASN A 400 1.68 -0.23 27.76
N TRP A 401 1.45 -0.90 28.88
CA TRP A 401 2.37 -1.86 29.47
C TRP A 401 1.79 -3.26 29.33
N LEU A 402 2.22 -4.01 28.34
CA LEU A 402 1.73 -5.35 28.02
C LEU A 402 2.90 -6.30 27.76
N ASN A 403 2.76 -7.55 28.17
CA ASN A 403 3.69 -8.59 27.75
C ASN A 403 3.59 -8.82 26.23
N ALA A 404 4.55 -9.56 25.67
CA ALA A 404 4.65 -9.80 24.24
C ALA A 404 3.39 -10.52 23.65
N VAL A 405 2.80 -11.44 24.39
CA VAL A 405 1.64 -12.23 23.95
C VAL A 405 0.39 -11.36 23.89
N ASP A 406 0.12 -10.61 24.96
CA ASP A 406 -1.04 -9.73 25.03
C ASP A 406 -0.93 -8.59 24.02
N ALA A 407 0.25 -8.01 23.84
CA ALA A 407 0.50 -6.98 22.84
C ALA A 407 0.23 -7.47 21.41
N GLN A 408 0.64 -8.70 21.06
CA GLN A 408 0.35 -9.28 19.75
C GLN A 408 -1.15 -9.58 19.56
N ALA A 409 -1.86 -9.86 20.62
CA ALA A 409 -3.28 -10.19 20.57
C ALA A 409 -4.18 -8.94 20.51
N THR A 410 -3.76 -7.81 21.10
CA THR A 410 -4.63 -6.65 21.31
C THR A 410 -4.20 -5.36 20.63
N LEU A 411 -2.92 -5.26 20.22
CA LEU A 411 -2.38 -4.05 19.60
C LEU A 411 -2.19 -4.21 18.10
N GLY A 412 -2.48 -3.16 17.35
CA GLY A 412 -2.11 -3.07 15.93
C GLY A 412 -0.60 -2.91 15.77
N LEU A 413 0.15 -4.00 15.67
CA LEU A 413 1.62 -3.98 15.56
C LEU A 413 2.09 -4.02 14.11
N PRO A 414 3.10 -3.19 13.72
CA PRO A 414 3.81 -3.37 12.46
C PRO A 414 4.54 -4.74 12.42
N ARG A 415 4.64 -5.36 11.26
CA ARG A 415 5.34 -6.65 11.10
C ARG A 415 6.78 -6.65 11.64
N ALA A 416 7.45 -5.50 11.64
CA ALA A 416 8.78 -5.37 12.23
C ALA A 416 8.77 -5.62 13.74
N MET A 417 7.77 -5.09 14.45
CA MET A 417 7.61 -5.31 15.90
C MET A 417 7.27 -6.76 16.20
N VAL A 418 6.37 -7.37 15.43
CA VAL A 418 6.05 -8.81 15.57
C VAL A 418 7.31 -9.66 15.44
N LYS A 419 8.18 -9.38 14.46
CA LYS A 419 9.46 -10.10 14.28
C LYS A 419 10.46 -9.89 15.42
N ILE A 420 10.37 -8.79 16.14
CA ILE A 420 11.23 -8.57 17.33
C ILE A 420 10.79 -9.48 18.48
N LEU A 421 9.49 -9.76 18.56
CA LEU A 421 8.91 -10.60 19.61
C LEU A 421 9.01 -12.11 19.32
N GLU A 422 9.06 -12.51 18.02
CA GLU A 422 9.34 -13.89 17.57
C GLU A 422 10.78 -14.32 17.88
#